data_0321467d7e111d0a48b311b0cf5dc6ac
#
_entry.id   0321467d7e111d0a48b311b0cf5dc6ac
#
_cell.length_a   1.000
_cell.length_b   1.000
_cell.length_c   1.000
_cell.angle_alpha   90.00
_cell.angle_beta   90.00
_cell.angle_gamma   90.00
#
_symmetry.space_group_name_H-M   'P 1'
#
loop_
_entity.id
_entity.type
_entity.pdbx_description
1 polymer ?
#
loop_
_entity_poly.entity_id
_entity_poly.type
_entity_poly.pdbx_seq_one_letter_code
_entity_poly.pdbx_strand_id
1 'polypeptide(L)'
;MTGWKNEDPPSLKKLPVEADVPELLSQLGSAHTANELDKTIGDLSLIAFYYLLRVGEYTVKYARNNSKQTVQFRLRDVTFFKRNTMGHLRQLSRLASDADIMSADSATLKLDNQKNGWKGVCVHQEANGNIIHCPVRALGRRFTHIRRCTKNDTTFLSAFFAKNGTRFDVTDKDMRKSIKAAAGILNYPELKGIPIFRVDTHSLRSGGANALSLSGYSDREIQKMGRWRSATFKEYIREELACFSAGMSKNMKRKFNFVNIAGGVYTDVTQAIVNEPNTATANAT
;
A
#
# COMPACT_ATOMS: atom_id res chain seq x y z
N MET A 1 21.24 -0.39 31.08
CA MET A 1 20.56 0.94 31.00
C MET A 1 19.37 0.84 30.06
N THR A 2 18.22 0.35 30.54
CA THR A 2 16.98 0.17 29.76
C THR A 2 15.78 0.90 30.34
N GLY A 3 15.98 1.72 31.39
CA GLY A 3 14.90 2.36 32.15
C GLY A 3 14.36 3.69 31.59
N TRP A 4 15.09 4.40 30.75
CA TRP A 4 14.73 5.77 30.34
C TRP A 4 13.87 5.88 29.05
N LYS A 5 13.66 4.75 28.35
CA LYS A 5 12.86 4.77 27.11
C LYS A 5 11.37 4.98 27.30
N ASN A 6 10.85 4.88 28.49
CA ASN A 6 9.43 5.04 28.78
C ASN A 6 9.04 6.49 29.15
N GLU A 7 10.00 7.36 29.39
CA GLU A 7 9.77 8.76 29.73
C GLU A 7 9.84 9.71 28.52
N ASP A 8 10.43 9.25 27.40
CA ASP A 8 10.39 10.01 26.16
C ASP A 8 8.96 10.10 25.63
N PRO A 9 8.46 11.31 25.27
CA PRO A 9 7.15 11.44 24.67
C PRO A 9 7.09 10.53 23.41
N PRO A 10 6.02 9.77 23.21
CA PRO A 10 5.93 8.85 22.09
C PRO A 10 6.18 9.61 20.80
N SER A 11 7.17 9.17 20.00
CA SER A 11 7.47 9.79 18.73
C SER A 11 6.18 9.90 17.92
N LEU A 12 5.80 11.08 17.46
CA LEU A 12 4.60 11.32 16.68
C LEU A 12 4.71 10.55 15.34
N LYS A 13 4.29 9.29 15.36
CA LYS A 13 4.30 8.43 14.18
C LYS A 13 3.48 9.07 13.06
N LYS A 14 3.98 8.98 11.82
CA LYS A 14 3.23 9.44 10.65
C LYS A 14 2.00 8.56 10.44
N LEU A 15 0.91 9.17 10.01
CA LEU A 15 -0.38 8.50 9.83
C LEU A 15 -0.55 8.05 8.38
N PRO A 16 -1.28 6.95 8.12
CA PRO A 16 -1.60 6.52 6.77
C PRO A 16 -2.47 7.56 6.05
N VAL A 17 -2.33 7.62 4.74
CA VAL A 17 -3.27 8.29 3.84
C VAL A 17 -4.04 7.22 3.06
N GLU A 18 -5.24 7.54 2.61
CA GLU A 18 -6.03 6.66 1.76
C GLU A 18 -5.63 6.79 0.29
N ALA A 19 -6.26 6.01 -0.58
CA ALA A 19 -6.00 6.03 -2.02
C ALA A 19 -6.36 7.38 -2.68
N ASP A 20 -7.24 8.15 -2.07
CA ASP A 20 -7.67 9.48 -2.53
C ASP A 20 -6.50 10.47 -2.69
N VAL A 21 -5.47 10.39 -1.86
CA VAL A 21 -4.27 11.25 -1.97
C VAL A 21 -3.45 10.96 -3.23
N PRO A 22 -2.98 9.71 -3.49
CA PRO A 22 -2.29 9.43 -4.74
C PRO A 22 -3.18 9.58 -5.98
N GLU A 23 -4.49 9.36 -5.87
CA GLU A 23 -5.45 9.59 -6.95
C GLU A 23 -5.56 11.07 -7.30
N LEU A 24 -5.72 11.95 -6.31
CA LEU A 24 -5.73 13.40 -6.54
C LEU A 24 -4.42 13.87 -7.18
N LEU A 25 -3.27 13.41 -6.68
CA LEU A 25 -1.98 13.77 -7.26
C LEU A 25 -1.86 13.31 -8.72
N SER A 26 -2.38 12.13 -9.05
CA SER A 26 -2.41 11.63 -10.42
C SER A 26 -3.35 12.42 -11.31
N GLN A 27 -4.50 12.85 -10.80
CA GLN A 27 -5.44 13.74 -11.54
C GLN A 27 -4.79 15.09 -11.82
N LEU A 28 -4.17 15.71 -10.82
CA LEU A 28 -3.44 16.96 -10.98
C LEU A 28 -2.30 16.84 -12.00
N GLY A 29 -1.56 15.72 -11.97
CA GLY A 29 -0.53 15.41 -12.95
C GLY A 29 -1.07 15.13 -14.36
N SER A 30 -2.33 14.75 -14.50
CA SER A 30 -2.97 14.50 -15.79
C SER A 30 -3.63 15.75 -16.41
N ALA A 31 -3.68 16.85 -15.67
CA ALA A 31 -4.25 18.10 -16.15
C ALA A 31 -3.42 18.70 -17.31
N HIS A 32 -4.08 19.39 -18.25
CA HIS A 32 -3.39 20.03 -19.38
C HIS A 32 -2.35 21.07 -18.96
N THR A 33 -2.54 21.68 -17.79
CA THR A 33 -1.62 22.66 -17.21
C THR A 33 -0.46 22.05 -16.44
N ALA A 34 -0.47 20.73 -16.23
CA ALA A 34 0.54 20.02 -15.43
C ALA A 34 1.90 20.04 -16.12
N ASN A 35 2.92 20.43 -15.36
CA ASN A 35 4.30 20.32 -15.79
C ASN A 35 4.83 18.89 -15.62
N GLU A 36 6.04 18.61 -16.12
CA GLU A 36 6.64 17.27 -16.04
C GLU A 36 6.93 16.80 -14.60
N LEU A 37 7.18 17.73 -13.68
CA LEU A 37 7.32 17.40 -12.24
C LEU A 37 5.99 16.91 -11.68
N ASP A 38 4.88 17.61 -11.93
CA ASP A 38 3.55 17.24 -11.42
C ASP A 38 3.10 15.88 -11.98
N LYS A 39 3.31 15.64 -13.29
CA LYS A 39 3.05 14.33 -13.92
C LYS A 39 3.84 13.21 -13.23
N THR A 40 5.12 13.47 -12.98
CA THR A 40 6.02 12.50 -12.35
C THR A 40 5.62 12.22 -10.91
N ILE A 41 5.27 13.25 -10.13
CA ILE A 41 4.81 13.10 -8.75
C ILE A 41 3.50 12.29 -8.70
N GLY A 42 2.55 12.58 -9.58
CA GLY A 42 1.30 11.83 -9.69
C GLY A 42 1.54 10.34 -9.93
N ASP A 43 2.38 10.00 -10.91
CA ASP A 43 2.73 8.61 -11.21
C ASP A 43 3.47 7.93 -10.05
N LEU A 44 4.48 8.59 -9.48
CA LEU A 44 5.26 8.06 -8.37
C LEU A 44 4.43 7.86 -7.10
N SER A 45 3.41 8.69 -6.86
CA SER A 45 2.53 8.54 -5.70
C SER A 45 1.68 7.28 -5.80
N LEU A 46 1.11 6.98 -6.99
CA LEU A 46 0.40 5.73 -7.25
C LEU A 46 1.34 4.52 -7.10
N ILE A 47 2.51 4.57 -7.73
CA ILE A 47 3.50 3.50 -7.65
C ILE A 47 3.90 3.26 -6.18
N ALA A 48 4.17 4.32 -5.41
CA ALA A 48 4.57 4.19 -4.02
C ALA A 48 3.49 3.58 -3.13
N PHE A 49 2.23 3.98 -3.34
CA PHE A 49 1.08 3.48 -2.59
C PHE A 49 0.83 2.00 -2.88
N TYR A 50 0.64 1.64 -4.15
CA TYR A 50 0.26 0.28 -4.54
C TYR A 50 1.39 -0.74 -4.39
N TYR A 51 2.64 -0.38 -4.67
CA TYR A 51 3.80 -1.27 -4.49
C TYR A 51 4.40 -1.20 -3.07
N LEU A 52 3.78 -0.48 -2.15
CA LEU A 52 4.23 -0.28 -0.77
C LEU A 52 5.72 0.13 -0.70
N LEU A 53 6.11 1.16 -1.46
CA LEU A 53 7.51 1.57 -1.58
C LEU A 53 7.97 2.46 -0.41
N ARG A 54 9.25 2.34 -0.07
CA ARG A 54 9.92 3.32 0.79
C ARG A 54 10.37 4.50 -0.05
N VAL A 55 10.36 5.70 0.52
CA VAL A 55 10.71 6.93 -0.20
C VAL A 55 12.05 6.86 -0.93
N GLY A 56 13.07 6.23 -0.35
CA GLY A 56 14.36 6.05 -1.00
C GLY A 56 14.39 5.02 -2.14
N GLU A 57 13.28 4.33 -2.43
CA GLU A 57 13.17 3.39 -3.54
C GLU A 57 12.69 4.08 -4.82
N TYR A 58 12.00 5.24 -4.70
CA TYR A 58 11.38 5.93 -5.83
C TYR A 58 11.71 7.43 -5.92
N THR A 59 12.52 7.98 -5.00
CA THR A 59 12.96 9.39 -5.05
C THR A 59 14.46 9.51 -4.86
N VAL A 60 15.05 10.59 -5.38
CA VAL A 60 16.45 10.92 -5.11
C VAL A 60 16.58 11.55 -3.72
N LYS A 61 17.50 11.03 -2.94
CA LYS A 61 17.96 11.67 -1.70
C LYS A 61 19.25 12.43 -1.95
N TYR A 62 19.20 13.73 -1.75
CA TYR A 62 20.42 14.51 -1.62
C TYR A 62 21.05 14.14 -0.28
N ALA A 63 21.88 13.15 -0.20
CA ALA A 63 22.75 13.01 0.95
C ALA A 63 23.71 11.86 0.95
N ARG A 64 24.87 12.23 1.41
CA ARG A 64 25.88 11.49 2.19
C ARG A 64 26.13 10.06 1.77
N ASN A 65 27.31 9.88 1.26
CA ASN A 65 27.99 8.63 0.95
C ASN A 65 27.90 7.61 2.09
N ASN A 66 26.91 6.74 2.03
CA ASN A 66 26.87 5.55 2.86
C ASN A 66 26.54 4.33 1.98
N SER A 67 27.49 3.42 1.89
CA SER A 67 27.46 2.18 1.10
C SER A 67 26.31 1.21 1.42
N LYS A 68 25.47 1.52 2.39
CA LYS A 68 24.27 0.72 2.78
C LYS A 68 22.96 1.33 2.30
N GLN A 69 22.99 2.19 1.29
CA GLN A 69 21.80 2.90 0.85
C GLN A 69 20.90 2.01 -0.01
N THR A 70 19.59 2.20 0.16
CA THR A 70 18.56 1.69 -0.74
C THR A 70 18.83 2.21 -2.14
N VAL A 71 18.93 1.32 -3.13
CA VAL A 71 19.04 1.69 -4.53
C VAL A 71 17.65 2.01 -5.06
N GLN A 72 17.53 3.13 -5.75
CA GLN A 72 16.31 3.57 -6.41
C GLN A 72 16.02 2.68 -7.61
N PHE A 73 14.73 2.51 -7.91
CA PHE A 73 14.31 1.82 -9.12
C PHE A 73 14.75 2.58 -10.37
N ARG A 74 15.28 1.83 -11.30
CA ARG A 74 15.72 2.29 -12.61
C ARG A 74 14.79 1.74 -13.69
N LEU A 75 14.89 2.29 -14.87
CA LEU A 75 14.13 1.80 -16.02
C LEU A 75 14.32 0.28 -16.24
N ARG A 76 15.53 -0.23 -16.09
CA ARG A 76 15.85 -1.66 -16.24
C ARG A 76 15.21 -2.57 -15.18
N ASP A 77 14.75 -2.04 -14.06
CA ASP A 77 14.19 -2.81 -12.98
C ASP A 77 12.67 -3.05 -13.16
N VAL A 78 12.07 -2.47 -14.21
CA VAL A 78 10.67 -2.62 -14.56
C VAL A 78 10.47 -3.70 -15.61
N THR A 79 9.50 -4.57 -15.37
CA THR A 79 9.07 -5.59 -16.33
C THR A 79 7.56 -5.56 -16.47
N PHE A 80 7.06 -5.53 -17.70
CA PHE A 80 5.63 -5.56 -18.00
C PHE A 80 5.20 -6.91 -18.55
N PHE A 81 3.96 -7.27 -18.30
CA PHE A 81 3.37 -8.53 -18.75
C PHE A 81 2.00 -8.26 -19.37
N LYS A 82 1.69 -9.03 -20.40
CA LYS A 82 0.38 -9.01 -21.08
C LYS A 82 -0.14 -10.44 -21.19
N ARG A 83 -1.44 -10.61 -21.00
CA ARG A 83 -2.09 -11.90 -21.19
C ARG A 83 -2.22 -12.18 -22.69
N ASN A 84 -1.90 -13.41 -23.08
CA ASN A 84 -2.19 -13.88 -24.43
C ASN A 84 -3.67 -14.30 -24.53
N THR A 85 -4.10 -14.73 -25.70
CA THR A 85 -5.46 -15.20 -25.98
C THR A 85 -5.89 -16.39 -25.10
N MET A 86 -4.92 -17.15 -24.56
CA MET A 86 -5.16 -18.27 -23.64
C MET A 86 -5.16 -17.82 -22.15
N GLY A 87 -5.06 -16.53 -21.86
CA GLY A 87 -5.02 -15.99 -20.50
C GLY A 87 -3.66 -16.06 -19.78
N HIS A 88 -2.63 -16.62 -20.40
CA HIS A 88 -1.31 -16.73 -19.80
C HIS A 88 -0.55 -15.40 -19.87
N LEU A 89 0.04 -14.97 -18.76
CA LEU A 89 0.90 -13.81 -18.70
C LEU A 89 2.20 -14.07 -19.47
N ARG A 90 2.51 -13.20 -20.44
CA ARG A 90 3.78 -13.19 -21.15
C ARG A 90 4.50 -11.88 -20.89
N GLN A 91 5.80 -11.98 -20.66
CA GLN A 91 6.65 -10.81 -20.51
C GLN A 91 6.72 -10.04 -21.83
N LEU A 92 6.49 -8.73 -21.76
CA LEU A 92 6.70 -7.84 -22.89
C LEU A 92 8.19 -7.57 -23.10
N SER A 93 8.59 -7.47 -24.36
CA SER A 93 9.92 -6.99 -24.70
C SER A 93 10.15 -5.58 -24.18
N ARG A 94 11.36 -5.26 -23.80
CA ARG A 94 11.75 -3.89 -23.45
C ARG A 94 11.61 -2.91 -24.63
N LEU A 95 11.60 -3.45 -25.85
CA LEU A 95 11.38 -2.72 -27.10
C LEU A 95 9.91 -2.73 -27.56
N ALA A 96 9.00 -3.31 -26.77
CA ALA A 96 7.58 -3.28 -27.07
C ALA A 96 7.09 -1.85 -27.29
N SER A 97 6.06 -1.69 -28.12
CA SER A 97 5.48 -0.39 -28.40
C SER A 97 4.98 0.31 -27.13
N ASP A 98 4.92 1.64 -27.16
CA ASP A 98 4.34 2.39 -26.05
C ASP A 98 2.88 1.98 -25.79
N ALA A 99 2.14 1.64 -26.84
CA ALA A 99 0.76 1.15 -26.74
C ALA A 99 0.69 -0.21 -26.01
N ASP A 100 1.62 -1.14 -26.30
CA ASP A 100 1.68 -2.42 -25.59
C ASP A 100 2.05 -2.23 -24.12
N ILE A 101 3.05 -1.40 -23.83
CA ILE A 101 3.42 -1.06 -22.44
C ILE A 101 2.23 -0.44 -21.70
N MET A 102 1.54 0.52 -22.34
CA MET A 102 0.39 1.19 -21.74
C MET A 102 -0.85 0.29 -21.61
N SER A 103 -0.93 -0.81 -22.35
CA SER A 103 -2.00 -1.81 -22.25
C SER A 103 -1.61 -3.06 -21.46
N ALA A 104 -0.47 -3.07 -20.78
CA ALA A 104 0.01 -4.21 -20.00
C ALA A 104 -0.99 -4.57 -18.87
N ASP A 105 -1.18 -5.88 -18.64
CA ASP A 105 -2.09 -6.38 -17.60
C ASP A 105 -1.45 -6.38 -16.21
N SER A 106 -0.12 -6.44 -16.16
CA SER A 106 0.61 -6.38 -14.89
C SER A 106 2.03 -5.88 -15.07
N ALA A 107 2.64 -5.46 -13.96
CA ALA A 107 4.02 -5.01 -13.94
C ALA A 107 4.74 -5.40 -12.66
N THR A 108 6.03 -5.64 -12.79
CA THR A 108 6.93 -6.04 -11.71
C THR A 108 8.06 -5.03 -11.56
N LEU A 109 8.37 -4.68 -10.31
CA LEU A 109 9.55 -3.93 -9.92
C LEU A 109 10.55 -4.89 -9.25
N LYS A 110 11.76 -5.00 -9.80
CA LYS A 110 12.86 -5.81 -9.25
C LYS A 110 13.74 -4.95 -8.35
N LEU A 111 13.93 -5.40 -7.13
CA LEU A 111 14.77 -4.72 -6.13
C LEU A 111 16.23 -5.13 -6.29
N ASP A 112 17.10 -4.18 -6.59
CA ASP A 112 18.53 -4.43 -6.74
C ASP A 112 19.24 -4.50 -5.39
N ASN A 113 18.99 -3.53 -4.50
CA ASN A 113 19.48 -3.52 -3.13
C ASN A 113 18.56 -2.73 -2.20
N GLN A 114 18.35 -3.22 -0.99
CA GLN A 114 17.51 -2.58 0.01
C GLN A 114 18.15 -2.50 1.38
N LYS A 115 17.74 -1.52 2.17
CA LYS A 115 18.16 -1.31 3.57
C LYS A 115 18.16 -2.60 4.41
N ASN A 116 17.26 -3.53 4.11
CA ASN A 116 17.09 -4.79 4.82
C ASN A 116 17.85 -5.96 4.18
N GLY A 117 18.73 -5.71 3.22
CA GLY A 117 19.52 -6.76 2.54
C GLY A 117 18.72 -7.62 1.56
N TRP A 118 17.51 -7.22 1.18
CA TRP A 118 16.75 -7.88 0.13
C TRP A 118 17.35 -7.54 -1.24
N LYS A 119 17.82 -8.57 -1.96
CA LYS A 119 18.34 -8.44 -3.32
C LYS A 119 17.55 -9.35 -4.25
N GLY A 120 17.27 -8.87 -5.47
CA GLY A 120 16.58 -9.65 -6.49
C GLY A 120 15.11 -9.94 -6.22
N VAL A 121 14.53 -9.43 -5.12
CA VAL A 121 13.11 -9.61 -4.82
C VAL A 121 12.28 -8.75 -5.74
N CYS A 122 11.21 -9.32 -6.27
CA CYS A 122 10.26 -8.63 -7.12
C CYS A 122 8.98 -8.27 -6.34
N VAL A 123 8.44 -7.09 -6.63
CA VAL A 123 7.09 -6.69 -6.24
C VAL A 123 6.25 -6.59 -7.49
N HIS A 124 5.06 -7.18 -7.45
CA HIS A 124 4.18 -7.33 -8.58
C HIS A 124 2.84 -6.65 -8.31
N GLN A 125 2.26 -6.02 -9.33
CA GLN A 125 0.90 -5.49 -9.31
C GLN A 125 0.21 -5.77 -10.63
N GLU A 126 -1.10 -6.03 -10.56
CA GLU A 126 -1.97 -6.12 -11.71
C GLU A 126 -2.62 -4.77 -12.02
N ALA A 127 -3.02 -4.59 -13.27
CA ALA A 127 -3.79 -3.42 -13.68
C ALA A 127 -5.18 -3.49 -13.03
N ASN A 128 -5.63 -2.37 -12.46
CA ASN A 128 -6.92 -2.28 -11.76
C ASN A 128 -8.08 -1.81 -12.66
N GLY A 129 -7.87 -1.74 -13.97
CA GLY A 129 -8.88 -1.30 -14.93
C GLY A 129 -9.04 0.22 -15.06
N ASN A 130 -8.54 1.03 -14.12
CA ASN A 130 -8.59 2.49 -14.22
C ASN A 130 -7.47 3.01 -15.11
N ILE A 131 -7.77 3.99 -15.98
CA ILE A 131 -6.77 4.54 -16.91
C ILE A 131 -5.82 5.50 -16.19
N ILE A 132 -6.32 6.30 -15.27
CA ILE A 132 -5.57 7.36 -14.58
C ILE A 132 -4.91 6.82 -13.30
N HIS A 133 -5.68 6.11 -12.47
CA HIS A 133 -5.28 5.71 -11.11
C HIS A 133 -4.71 4.29 -11.03
N CYS A 134 -4.31 3.71 -12.17
CA CYS A 134 -3.74 2.37 -12.21
C CYS A 134 -2.22 2.40 -11.98
N PRO A 135 -1.69 1.62 -11.01
CA PRO A 135 -0.25 1.55 -10.75
C PRO A 135 0.56 1.03 -11.94
N VAL A 136 0.00 0.10 -12.73
CA VAL A 136 0.64 -0.43 -13.94
C VAL A 136 0.71 0.62 -15.03
N ARG A 137 -0.37 1.42 -15.21
CA ARG A 137 -0.38 2.56 -16.15
C ARG A 137 0.58 3.67 -15.70
N ALA A 138 0.65 3.95 -14.41
CA ALA A 138 1.62 4.91 -13.86
C ALA A 138 3.07 4.49 -14.16
N LEU A 139 3.42 3.21 -13.94
CA LEU A 139 4.70 2.66 -14.36
C LEU A 139 4.90 2.75 -15.87
N GLY A 140 3.88 2.45 -16.67
CA GLY A 140 3.89 2.57 -18.12
C GLY A 140 4.22 4.00 -18.57
N ARG A 141 3.55 5.01 -18.01
CA ARG A 141 3.81 6.43 -18.28
C ARG A 141 5.25 6.82 -17.93
N ARG A 142 5.75 6.40 -16.75
CA ARG A 142 7.16 6.66 -16.37
C ARG A 142 8.14 5.99 -17.31
N PHE A 143 7.91 4.71 -17.62
CA PHE A 143 8.77 3.93 -18.50
C PHE A 143 8.85 4.54 -19.91
N THR A 144 7.71 4.83 -20.51
CA THR A 144 7.64 5.37 -21.88
C THR A 144 8.21 6.80 -21.95
N HIS A 145 7.92 7.64 -20.95
CA HIS A 145 8.49 8.99 -20.86
C HIS A 145 10.02 8.95 -20.84
N ILE A 146 10.61 8.18 -19.93
CA ILE A 146 12.06 8.09 -19.78
C ILE A 146 12.69 7.49 -21.06
N ARG A 147 12.10 6.41 -21.61
CA ARG A 147 12.59 5.75 -22.82
C ARG A 147 12.61 6.68 -24.04
N ARG A 148 11.66 7.61 -24.14
CA ARG A 148 11.63 8.63 -25.21
C ARG A 148 12.76 9.67 -25.05
N CYS A 149 13.12 9.99 -23.81
CA CYS A 149 14.10 11.04 -23.51
C CYS A 149 15.54 10.51 -23.47
N THR A 150 15.75 9.23 -23.15
CA THR A 150 17.09 8.63 -23.06
C THR A 150 17.10 7.15 -23.37
N LYS A 151 18.21 6.67 -23.94
CA LYS A 151 18.46 5.23 -24.14
C LYS A 151 19.09 4.56 -22.92
N ASN A 152 19.43 5.34 -21.88
CA ASN A 152 20.10 4.82 -20.69
C ASN A 152 19.10 4.14 -19.76
N ASP A 153 19.12 2.82 -19.69
CA ASP A 153 18.24 1.98 -18.89
C ASP A 153 18.55 2.02 -17.37
N THR A 154 19.68 2.64 -16.98
CA THR A 154 20.02 2.90 -15.58
C THR A 154 19.42 4.20 -15.05
N THR A 155 18.67 4.94 -15.88
CA THR A 155 17.94 6.14 -15.47
C THR A 155 16.88 5.80 -14.42
N PHE A 156 16.82 6.59 -13.36
CA PHE A 156 15.87 6.39 -12.26
C PHE A 156 14.42 6.66 -12.71
N LEU A 157 13.46 5.97 -12.10
CA LEU A 157 12.03 6.22 -12.34
C LEU A 157 11.58 7.61 -11.87
N SER A 158 12.34 8.24 -10.96
CA SER A 158 12.14 9.63 -10.51
C SER A 158 12.52 10.67 -11.55
N ALA A 159 13.26 10.30 -12.61
CA ALA A 159 13.75 11.25 -13.60
C ALA A 159 12.62 11.84 -14.44
N PHE A 160 12.68 13.14 -14.66
CA PHE A 160 11.88 13.85 -15.65
C PHE A 160 12.76 14.82 -16.44
N PHE A 161 12.28 15.26 -17.59
CA PHE A 161 13.06 16.04 -18.52
C PHE A 161 12.34 17.34 -18.87
N ALA A 162 13.05 18.45 -18.80
CA ALA A 162 12.54 19.71 -19.28
C ALA A 162 12.48 19.72 -20.83
N LYS A 163 11.79 20.67 -21.42
CA LYS A 163 11.66 20.83 -22.89
C LYS A 163 13.00 20.93 -23.61
N ASN A 164 14.04 21.45 -22.95
CA ASN A 164 15.38 21.54 -23.48
C ASN A 164 16.21 20.26 -23.30
N GLY A 165 15.60 19.15 -22.82
CA GLY A 165 16.27 17.88 -22.59
C GLY A 165 17.03 17.80 -21.24
N THR A 166 17.07 18.86 -20.43
CA THR A 166 17.73 18.80 -19.13
C THR A 166 16.99 17.84 -18.19
N ARG A 167 17.75 16.91 -17.61
CA ARG A 167 17.24 15.95 -16.64
C ARG A 167 17.13 16.55 -15.24
N PHE A 168 16.03 16.27 -14.60
CA PHE A 168 15.80 16.47 -13.18
C PHE A 168 15.30 15.17 -12.55
N ASP A 169 15.34 15.09 -11.24
CA ASP A 169 14.82 13.95 -10.49
C ASP A 169 13.93 14.43 -9.33
N VAL A 170 12.81 13.77 -9.12
CA VAL A 170 11.91 14.06 -8.00
C VAL A 170 12.59 13.70 -6.69
N THR A 171 12.60 14.66 -5.77
CA THR A 171 13.18 14.51 -4.44
C THR A 171 12.15 14.06 -3.39
N ASP A 172 12.63 13.60 -2.25
CA ASP A 172 11.77 13.29 -1.09
C ASP A 172 11.04 14.55 -0.57
N LYS A 173 11.63 15.74 -0.74
CA LYS A 173 11.01 17.03 -0.38
C LYS A 173 9.84 17.36 -1.30
N ASP A 174 9.99 17.15 -2.60
CA ASP A 174 8.92 17.38 -3.58
C ASP A 174 7.73 16.47 -3.28
N MET A 175 7.96 15.18 -3.11
CA MET A 175 6.92 14.24 -2.74
C MET A 175 6.22 14.62 -1.45
N ARG A 176 6.98 14.95 -0.40
CA ARG A 176 6.41 15.36 0.89
C ARG A 176 5.54 16.59 0.77
N LYS A 177 6.00 17.61 0.04
CA LYS A 177 5.24 18.84 -0.20
C LYS A 177 3.92 18.54 -0.90
N SER A 178 3.95 17.74 -1.97
CA SER A 178 2.76 17.42 -2.77
C SER A 178 1.77 16.54 -2.01
N ILE A 179 2.23 15.53 -1.28
CA ILE A 179 1.37 14.67 -0.45
C ILE A 179 0.65 15.49 0.64
N LYS A 180 1.36 16.41 1.30
CA LYS A 180 0.76 17.31 2.30
C LYS A 180 -0.25 18.27 1.69
N ALA A 181 0.07 18.82 0.52
CA ALA A 181 -0.85 19.71 -0.19
C ALA A 181 -2.13 18.95 -0.61
N ALA A 182 -2.00 17.74 -1.15
CA ALA A 182 -3.16 16.91 -1.50
C ALA A 182 -4.01 16.55 -0.27
N ALA A 183 -3.39 16.16 0.84
CA ALA A 183 -4.11 15.91 2.10
C ALA A 183 -4.82 17.16 2.63
N GLY A 184 -4.23 18.35 2.43
CA GLY A 184 -4.88 19.63 2.75
C GLY A 184 -6.09 19.91 1.87
N ILE A 185 -5.97 19.72 0.56
CA ILE A 185 -7.08 19.88 -0.41
C ILE A 185 -8.24 18.93 -0.07
N LEU A 186 -7.91 17.70 0.33
CA LEU A 186 -8.87 16.67 0.76
C LEU A 186 -9.39 16.86 2.18
N ASN A 187 -9.04 17.96 2.82
CA ASN A 187 -9.46 18.31 4.19
C ASN A 187 -9.26 17.20 5.23
N TYR A 188 -8.12 16.54 5.19
CA TYR A 188 -7.77 15.41 6.09
C TYR A 188 -7.90 15.73 7.58
N PRO A 189 -7.52 16.94 8.07
CA PRO A 189 -7.68 17.25 9.49
C PRO A 189 -9.11 17.15 9.99
N GLU A 190 -10.06 17.67 9.25
CA GLU A 190 -11.46 17.75 9.65
C GLU A 190 -12.23 16.47 9.30
N LEU A 191 -12.03 15.94 8.06
CA LEU A 191 -12.79 14.80 7.59
C LEU A 191 -12.27 13.46 8.13
N LYS A 192 -10.96 13.37 8.42
CA LYS A 192 -10.32 12.11 8.83
C LYS A 192 -9.57 12.20 10.17
N GLY A 193 -9.56 13.36 10.82
CA GLY A 193 -8.85 13.58 12.07
C GLY A 193 -7.32 13.40 11.94
N ILE A 194 -6.78 13.58 10.73
CA ILE A 194 -5.35 13.40 10.44
C ILE A 194 -4.69 14.76 10.21
N PRO A 195 -3.96 15.31 11.20
CA PRO A 195 -3.28 16.58 11.04
C PRO A 195 -2.20 16.53 9.95
N ILE A 196 -2.09 17.56 9.13
CA ILE A 196 -1.17 17.60 7.98
C ILE A 196 0.30 17.41 8.39
N PHE A 197 0.72 17.83 9.58
CA PHE A 197 2.09 17.61 10.05
C PHE A 197 2.42 16.12 10.29
N ARG A 198 1.39 15.27 10.46
CA ARG A 198 1.52 13.82 10.59
C ARG A 198 1.51 13.08 9.25
N VAL A 199 1.24 13.78 8.14
CA VAL A 199 1.31 13.23 6.78
C VAL A 199 2.73 13.40 6.23
N ASP A 200 3.26 12.35 5.60
CA ASP A 200 4.61 12.34 5.00
C ASP A 200 4.67 11.30 3.86
N THR A 201 5.80 11.17 3.19
CA THR A 201 6.06 10.14 2.17
C THR A 201 5.84 8.72 2.68
N HIS A 202 6.08 8.47 3.97
CA HIS A 202 5.82 7.19 4.61
C HIS A 202 4.31 6.87 4.68
N SER A 203 3.46 7.89 4.68
CA SER A 203 2.00 7.76 4.74
C SER A 203 1.41 7.03 3.53
N LEU A 204 2.05 7.12 2.34
CA LEU A 204 1.65 6.33 1.17
C LEU A 204 1.82 4.83 1.41
N ARG A 205 2.97 4.42 1.93
CA ARG A 205 3.28 3.02 2.21
C ARG A 205 2.40 2.43 3.31
N SER A 206 2.21 3.18 4.40
CA SER A 206 1.32 2.76 5.48
C SER A 206 -0.14 2.77 5.04
N GLY A 207 -0.53 3.71 4.18
CA GLY A 207 -1.86 3.77 3.58
C GLY A 207 -2.17 2.56 2.72
N GLY A 208 -1.26 2.19 1.81
CA GLY A 208 -1.42 0.98 0.99
C GLY A 208 -1.50 -0.31 1.84
N ALA A 209 -0.71 -0.41 2.90
CA ALA A 209 -0.79 -1.55 3.83
C ALA A 209 -2.13 -1.58 4.57
N ASN A 210 -2.63 -0.42 5.00
CA ASN A 210 -3.92 -0.28 5.66
C ASN A 210 -5.07 -0.65 4.70
N ALA A 211 -5.00 -0.20 3.45
CA ALA A 211 -5.99 -0.54 2.42
C ALA A 211 -6.07 -2.06 2.17
N LEU A 212 -4.93 -2.75 2.13
CA LEU A 212 -4.90 -4.22 2.02
C LEU A 212 -5.54 -4.89 3.25
N SER A 213 -5.25 -4.41 4.45
CA SER A 213 -5.82 -4.93 5.69
C SER A 213 -7.35 -4.78 5.72
N LEU A 214 -7.85 -3.59 5.37
CA LEU A 214 -9.30 -3.31 5.30
C LEU A 214 -9.98 -4.11 4.18
N SER A 215 -9.24 -4.51 3.15
CA SER A 215 -9.73 -5.39 2.09
C SER A 215 -9.67 -6.88 2.45
N GLY A 216 -9.30 -7.24 3.68
CA GLY A 216 -9.32 -8.61 4.19
C GLY A 216 -8.08 -9.44 3.87
N TYR A 217 -7.00 -8.84 3.36
CA TYR A 217 -5.74 -9.55 3.17
C TYR A 217 -5.10 -9.91 4.51
N SER A 218 -4.54 -11.11 4.58
CA SER A 218 -3.89 -11.61 5.79
C SER A 218 -2.60 -10.83 6.12
N ASP A 219 -2.25 -10.82 7.39
CA ASP A 219 -0.99 -10.27 7.89
C ASP A 219 0.23 -10.76 7.11
N ARG A 220 0.22 -12.05 6.74
CA ARG A 220 1.32 -12.69 6.00
C ARG A 220 1.44 -12.12 4.58
N GLU A 221 0.32 -11.90 3.90
CA GLU A 221 0.30 -11.32 2.54
C GLU A 221 0.77 -9.87 2.57
N ILE A 222 0.26 -9.08 3.51
CA ILE A 222 0.65 -7.67 3.70
C ILE A 222 2.14 -7.59 4.05
N GLN A 223 2.62 -8.44 4.97
CA GLN A 223 4.03 -8.51 5.35
C GLN A 223 4.93 -8.83 4.15
N LYS A 224 4.54 -9.82 3.34
CA LYS A 224 5.25 -10.21 2.12
C LYS A 224 5.27 -9.09 1.09
N MET A 225 4.12 -8.50 0.81
CA MET A 225 3.97 -7.40 -0.16
C MET A 225 4.81 -6.18 0.24
N GLY A 226 4.74 -5.80 1.51
CA GLY A 226 5.50 -4.68 2.05
C GLY A 226 6.95 -5.00 2.38
N ARG A 227 7.38 -6.25 2.27
CA ARG A 227 8.75 -6.67 2.56
C ARG A 227 9.21 -6.34 3.98
N TRP A 228 8.31 -6.54 4.97
CA TRP A 228 8.67 -6.42 6.37
C TRP A 228 9.23 -7.73 6.91
N ARG A 229 10.33 -7.67 7.67
CA ARG A 229 10.93 -8.85 8.32
C ARG A 229 10.25 -9.24 9.62
N SER A 230 9.53 -8.30 10.23
CA SER A 230 8.90 -8.47 11.54
C SER A 230 7.46 -7.98 11.48
N ALA A 231 6.72 -8.19 12.55
CA ALA A 231 5.35 -7.73 12.70
C ALA A 231 5.19 -6.19 12.85
N THR A 232 6.28 -5.42 12.71
CA THR A 232 6.25 -3.94 12.79
C THR A 232 5.31 -3.28 11.77
N PHE A 233 4.91 -3.99 10.71
CA PHE A 233 3.90 -3.48 9.79
C PHE A 233 2.53 -3.30 10.48
N LYS A 234 2.23 -4.07 11.52
CA LYS A 234 1.00 -3.93 12.31
C LYS A 234 0.86 -2.56 12.95
N GLU A 235 1.96 -1.88 13.19
CA GLU A 235 1.93 -0.51 13.71
C GLU A 235 1.39 0.52 12.69
N TYR A 236 1.35 0.15 11.40
CA TYR A 236 0.81 0.97 10.31
C TYR A 236 -0.64 0.63 9.98
N ILE A 237 -1.08 -0.57 10.37
CA ILE A 237 -2.47 -0.99 10.19
C ILE A 237 -3.29 -0.29 11.27
N ARG A 238 -4.24 0.50 10.84
CA ARG A 238 -5.28 1.05 11.71
C ARG A 238 -6.55 0.29 11.41
N GLU A 239 -6.97 -0.46 12.39
CA GLU A 239 -8.30 -1.04 12.36
C GLU A 239 -9.28 0.12 12.48
N GLU A 240 -10.14 0.28 11.51
CA GLU A 240 -11.27 1.15 11.65
C GLU A 240 -12.20 0.51 12.69
N LEU A 241 -12.37 1.17 13.84
CA LEU A 241 -13.14 0.61 14.95
C LEU A 241 -14.53 0.14 14.53
N ALA A 242 -15.16 0.84 13.57
CA ALA A 242 -16.46 0.45 13.04
C ALA A 242 -16.40 -0.88 12.27
N CYS A 243 -15.40 -1.08 11.38
CA CYS A 243 -15.21 -2.32 10.66
C CYS A 243 -14.79 -3.46 11.60
N PHE A 244 -13.87 -3.19 12.52
CA PHE A 244 -13.39 -4.16 13.50
C PHE A 244 -14.51 -4.62 14.44
N SER A 245 -15.34 -3.69 14.94
CA SER A 245 -16.43 -3.99 15.87
C SER A 245 -17.72 -4.46 15.18
N ALA A 246 -17.77 -4.44 13.84
CA ALA A 246 -18.96 -4.84 13.09
C ALA A 246 -19.40 -6.26 13.45
N GLY A 247 -20.61 -6.36 13.99
CA GLY A 247 -21.19 -7.64 14.40
C GLY A 247 -20.63 -8.24 15.70
N MET A 248 -19.59 -7.67 16.32
CA MET A 248 -19.01 -8.21 17.57
C MET A 248 -20.08 -8.35 18.67
N SER A 249 -20.83 -7.28 18.95
CA SER A 249 -21.89 -7.31 19.96
C SER A 249 -22.95 -8.37 19.69
N LYS A 250 -23.29 -8.58 18.39
CA LYS A 250 -24.21 -9.63 17.97
C LYS A 250 -23.61 -11.03 18.18
N ASN A 251 -22.34 -11.20 17.86
CA ASN A 251 -21.65 -12.46 18.06
C ASN A 251 -21.42 -12.76 19.55
N MET A 252 -21.14 -11.75 20.37
CA MET A 252 -20.96 -11.92 21.82
C MET A 252 -22.26 -12.37 22.54
N LYS A 253 -23.43 -12.16 21.94
CA LYS A 253 -24.71 -12.69 22.48
C LYS A 253 -24.84 -14.21 22.30
N ARG A 254 -24.04 -14.85 21.45
CA ARG A 254 -24.06 -16.28 21.27
C ARG A 254 -23.56 -16.95 22.53
N LYS A 255 -24.37 -17.87 23.06
CA LYS A 255 -23.95 -18.71 24.17
C LYS A 255 -22.96 -19.74 23.65
N PHE A 256 -21.72 -19.61 24.04
CA PHE A 256 -20.66 -20.58 23.73
C PHE A 256 -20.36 -21.38 24.99
N ASN A 257 -20.11 -22.65 24.84
CA ASN A 257 -19.52 -23.43 25.89
C ASN A 257 -18.01 -23.26 25.87
N PHE A 258 -17.46 -22.74 26.97
CA PHE A 258 -16.03 -22.52 27.13
C PHE A 258 -15.29 -23.76 27.69
N VAL A 259 -16.03 -24.79 28.07
CA VAL A 259 -15.45 -26.02 28.59
C VAL A 259 -15.44 -27.07 27.49
N ASN A 260 -14.30 -27.21 26.83
CA ASN A 260 -14.05 -28.28 25.86
C ASN A 260 -13.05 -29.24 26.47
N ILE A 261 -13.55 -30.29 27.17
CA ILE A 261 -12.72 -31.33 27.75
C ILE A 261 -12.67 -32.48 26.77
N ALA A 262 -11.47 -32.79 26.25
CA ALA A 262 -11.28 -33.90 25.37
C ALA A 262 -11.73 -35.21 26.05
N GLY A 263 -12.72 -35.90 25.47
CA GLY A 263 -13.33 -37.11 26.05
C GLY A 263 -14.39 -36.87 27.13
N GLY A 264 -14.75 -35.62 27.43
CA GLY A 264 -15.82 -35.28 28.35
C GLY A 264 -17.20 -35.41 27.74
N VAL A 265 -18.17 -35.87 28.49
CA VAL A 265 -19.58 -35.81 28.12
C VAL A 265 -20.08 -34.37 28.35
N TYR A 266 -20.51 -33.76 27.29
CA TYR A 266 -20.99 -32.41 27.29
C TYR A 266 -22.51 -32.38 27.33
N THR A 267 -23.09 -31.80 28.36
CA THR A 267 -24.52 -31.54 28.44
C THR A 267 -24.78 -30.05 28.17
N ASP A 268 -25.43 -29.76 27.08
CA ASP A 268 -25.93 -28.41 26.81
C ASP A 268 -27.02 -28.10 27.83
N VAL A 269 -26.74 -27.19 28.74
CA VAL A 269 -27.68 -26.75 29.79
C VAL A 269 -29.00 -26.21 29.18
N THR A 270 -28.95 -25.75 27.94
CA THR A 270 -30.14 -25.29 27.21
C THR A 270 -31.06 -26.44 26.81
N GLN A 271 -30.54 -27.64 26.53
CA GLN A 271 -31.36 -28.83 26.26
C GLN A 271 -31.93 -29.46 27.54
N ALA A 272 -31.24 -29.33 28.66
CA ALA A 272 -31.73 -29.80 29.96
C ALA A 272 -33.00 -29.04 30.42
N ILE A 273 -33.08 -27.74 30.11
CA ILE A 273 -34.29 -26.94 30.48
C ILE A 273 -35.48 -27.24 29.59
N VAL A 274 -35.29 -27.75 28.37
CA VAL A 274 -36.40 -28.08 27.44
C VAL A 274 -36.96 -29.46 27.72
N ASN A 275 -36.20 -30.35 28.39
CA ASN A 275 -36.58 -31.75 28.66
C ASN A 275 -37.10 -32.00 30.10
N GLU A 276 -37.34 -30.95 30.93
CA GLU A 276 -38.11 -31.13 32.16
C GLU A 276 -39.56 -31.36 31.78
N PRO A 277 -40.15 -32.54 32.06
CA PRO A 277 -41.54 -32.76 31.80
C PRO A 277 -42.38 -31.84 32.72
N ASN A 278 -43.28 -31.10 32.13
CA ASN A 278 -44.31 -30.33 32.81
C ASN A 278 -45.15 -31.26 33.67
N THR A 279 -44.68 -31.62 34.88
CA THR A 279 -45.46 -32.31 35.88
C THR A 279 -46.19 -31.30 36.78
N ALA A 280 -47.11 -30.59 36.18
CA ALA A 280 -48.05 -29.77 36.97
C ALA A 280 -49.39 -29.75 36.24
N THR A 281 -50.10 -30.89 36.24
CA THR A 281 -51.57 -30.91 36.20
C THR A 281 -52.05 -32.33 36.51
N ALA A 282 -52.30 -32.63 37.74
CA ALA A 282 -53.32 -33.55 38.17
C ALA A 282 -53.41 -33.50 39.71
N ASN A 283 -54.28 -32.68 40.21
CA ASN A 283 -55.14 -33.04 41.35
C ASN A 283 -56.01 -31.83 41.72
N ALA A 284 -57.21 -31.84 41.15
CA ALA A 284 -58.35 -31.16 41.69
C ALA A 284 -59.59 -31.95 41.31
N THR A 285 -59.98 -32.77 42.21
CA THR A 285 -61.39 -33.18 42.48
C THR A 285 -61.57 -33.29 43.96
#